data_898bb6f9885ae59f310ed54039055544
#
_entry.id   898bb6f9885ae59f310ed54039055544
#
_cell.length_a   1.000
_cell.length_b   1.000
_cell.length_c   1.000
_cell.angle_alpha   90.00
_cell.angle_beta   90.00
_cell.angle_gamma   90.00
#
_symmetry.space_group_name_H-M   'P 1'
#
loop_
_entity.id
_entity.type
_entity.pdbx_description
1 polymer ?
#
loop_
_entity_poly.entity_id
_entity_poly.type
_entity_poly.pdbx_seq_one_letter_code
_entity_poly.pdbx_strand_id
1 'polypeptide(L)'
;NEWRKHHTSSITRDVWMYDAKTGSHTNLTQHAGEDRNPIVSPDGQTVYFLSERNGGSFNVYSFPVSQPQSIKTITSFKTHPVRFLSMSNNGTLCYGYDGEIYTQQEGSNPRKINVEIIRDDQPQIAYLKYPDRATSATVSPDGKQIAFTIRGEVFVTSTDYTTTKQITHTAAEEDGLSFAPDNRTLAYASERSGNWQIYLAKIVREEDPNFPNATLIKEEVLLPSTTVERSHPQFSPDGKELAFIEDRNRLMVLNLETKKVRRI
;
A
#
# COMPACT_ATOMS: atom_id res chain seq x y z
N ASN A 1 -20.44 -8.10 -27.25
CA ASN A 1 -19.63 -8.39 -26.06
C ASN A 1 -18.20 -7.93 -26.32
N GLU A 2 -17.69 -6.96 -25.56
CA GLU A 2 -16.36 -6.36 -25.76
C GLU A 2 -15.20 -7.35 -25.56
N TRP A 3 -15.45 -8.48 -24.92
CA TRP A 3 -14.46 -9.52 -24.64
C TRP A 3 -14.34 -10.58 -25.75
N ARG A 4 -15.21 -10.52 -26.78
CA ARG A 4 -15.22 -11.47 -27.88
C ARG A 4 -14.07 -11.19 -28.85
N LYS A 5 -13.36 -12.24 -29.30
CA LYS A 5 -12.33 -12.22 -30.35
C LYS A 5 -12.74 -13.09 -31.54
N HIS A 6 -12.22 -12.77 -32.71
CA HIS A 6 -12.35 -13.56 -33.96
C HIS A 6 -13.80 -13.92 -34.30
N HIS A 7 -14.72 -13.02 -33.97
CA HIS A 7 -16.12 -13.22 -34.25
C HIS A 7 -16.46 -12.82 -35.69
N THR A 8 -16.93 -13.78 -36.46
CA THR A 8 -17.46 -13.57 -37.80
C THR A 8 -18.89 -14.07 -37.83
N SER A 9 -19.82 -13.21 -38.18
CA SER A 9 -21.24 -13.56 -38.36
C SER A 9 -21.97 -12.40 -39.04
N SER A 10 -23.22 -12.62 -39.39
CA SER A 10 -24.08 -11.57 -39.98
C SER A 10 -24.36 -10.37 -39.05
N ILE A 11 -23.95 -10.47 -37.77
CA ILE A 11 -24.11 -9.41 -36.74
C ILE A 11 -22.78 -8.80 -36.31
N THR A 12 -21.68 -9.02 -37.06
CA THR A 12 -20.43 -8.30 -36.85
C THR A 12 -20.64 -6.82 -37.09
N ARG A 13 -19.93 -6.01 -36.32
CA ARG A 13 -20.05 -4.57 -36.36
C ARG A 13 -19.11 -4.00 -37.38
N ASP A 14 -19.61 -3.03 -38.15
CA ASP A 14 -18.82 -2.14 -38.99
C ASP A 14 -18.94 -0.70 -38.50
N VAL A 15 -18.05 0.17 -38.98
CA VAL A 15 -18.13 1.60 -38.75
C VAL A 15 -19.07 2.20 -39.81
N TRP A 16 -20.14 2.83 -39.36
CA TRP A 16 -21.14 3.48 -40.21
C TRP A 16 -21.13 4.98 -40.02
N MET A 17 -21.35 5.71 -41.09
CA MET A 17 -21.56 7.16 -41.06
C MET A 17 -23.03 7.45 -41.38
N TYR A 18 -23.61 8.34 -40.57
CA TYR A 18 -24.95 8.90 -40.83
C TYR A 18 -24.82 10.36 -41.25
N ASP A 19 -25.39 10.68 -42.43
CA ASP A 19 -25.51 12.06 -42.90
C ASP A 19 -26.88 12.63 -42.50
N ALA A 20 -26.90 13.56 -41.57
CA ALA A 20 -28.12 14.18 -41.04
C ALA A 20 -28.84 15.06 -42.07
N LYS A 21 -28.14 15.52 -43.11
CA LYS A 21 -28.78 16.38 -44.18
C LYS A 21 -29.54 15.53 -45.16
N THR A 22 -29.01 14.38 -45.55
CA THR A 22 -29.61 13.49 -46.55
C THR A 22 -30.38 12.33 -45.94
N GLY A 23 -30.23 12.06 -44.63
CA GLY A 23 -30.78 10.90 -43.93
C GLY A 23 -30.13 9.56 -44.33
N SER A 24 -29.00 9.61 -45.03
CA SER A 24 -28.36 8.41 -45.57
C SER A 24 -27.38 7.79 -44.58
N HIS A 25 -27.25 6.44 -44.67
CA HIS A 25 -26.28 5.66 -43.92
C HIS A 25 -25.26 5.06 -44.89
N THR A 26 -23.97 5.19 -44.56
CA THR A 26 -22.89 4.63 -45.39
C THR A 26 -22.01 3.73 -44.53
N ASN A 27 -21.83 2.47 -44.93
CA ASN A 27 -20.87 1.58 -44.30
C ASN A 27 -19.45 1.94 -44.76
N LEU A 28 -18.58 2.30 -43.85
CA LEU A 28 -17.23 2.80 -44.12
C LEU A 28 -16.17 1.70 -44.13
N THR A 29 -16.39 0.57 -43.47
CA THR A 29 -15.32 -0.43 -43.27
C THR A 29 -15.55 -1.77 -43.94
N GLN A 30 -16.77 -2.23 -44.11
CA GLN A 30 -17.17 -3.45 -44.82
C GLN A 30 -16.24 -4.66 -44.62
N HIS A 31 -16.01 -5.04 -43.38
CA HIS A 31 -15.07 -6.07 -42.98
C HIS A 31 -15.78 -7.32 -42.46
N ALA A 32 -15.27 -8.53 -42.74
CA ALA A 32 -15.86 -9.79 -42.28
C ALA A 32 -15.78 -9.98 -40.73
N GLY A 33 -14.78 -9.37 -40.09
CA GLY A 33 -14.64 -9.31 -38.63
C GLY A 33 -15.23 -8.05 -38.01
N GLU A 34 -15.11 -7.92 -36.72
CA GLU A 34 -15.63 -6.73 -36.02
C GLU A 34 -14.74 -5.50 -36.19
N ASP A 35 -15.36 -4.39 -36.59
CA ASP A 35 -14.82 -3.03 -36.52
C ASP A 35 -15.67 -2.23 -35.57
N ARG A 36 -15.04 -1.64 -34.52
CA ARG A 36 -15.78 -1.05 -33.40
C ARG A 36 -15.06 0.15 -32.74
N ASN A 37 -15.77 0.83 -31.87
CA ASN A 37 -15.26 1.98 -31.12
C ASN A 37 -14.67 3.09 -32.02
N PRO A 38 -15.41 3.59 -33.05
CA PRO A 38 -14.92 4.66 -33.91
C PRO A 38 -14.80 5.96 -33.10
N ILE A 39 -13.71 6.68 -33.36
CA ILE A 39 -13.44 8.02 -32.81
C ILE A 39 -13.01 8.91 -33.96
N VAL A 40 -13.55 10.10 -34.05
CA VAL A 40 -13.17 11.13 -35.02
C VAL A 40 -12.07 12.01 -34.41
N SER A 41 -11.03 12.32 -35.19
CA SER A 41 -10.00 13.26 -34.83
C SER A 41 -10.58 14.66 -34.54
N PRO A 42 -9.92 15.49 -33.71
CA PRO A 42 -10.42 16.83 -33.36
C PRO A 42 -10.65 17.77 -34.55
N ASP A 43 -9.92 17.56 -35.62
CA ASP A 43 -10.09 18.31 -36.90
C ASP A 43 -11.20 17.75 -37.80
N GLY A 44 -11.82 16.63 -37.39
CA GLY A 44 -12.88 15.96 -38.18
C GLY A 44 -12.42 15.23 -39.43
N GLN A 45 -11.11 15.10 -39.67
CA GLN A 45 -10.58 14.57 -40.93
C GLN A 45 -10.28 13.07 -40.91
N THR A 46 -10.05 12.48 -39.73
CA THR A 46 -9.62 11.08 -39.59
C THR A 46 -10.52 10.33 -38.62
N VAL A 47 -10.87 9.09 -38.95
CA VAL A 47 -11.55 8.15 -38.06
C VAL A 47 -10.55 7.13 -37.58
N TYR A 48 -10.47 6.92 -36.27
CA TYR A 48 -9.73 5.84 -35.60
C TYR A 48 -10.71 4.81 -35.08
N PHE A 49 -10.37 3.53 -35.16
CA PHE A 49 -11.27 2.45 -34.75
C PHE A 49 -10.48 1.18 -34.38
N LEU A 50 -11.14 0.26 -33.70
CA LEU A 50 -10.58 -1.04 -33.34
C LEU A 50 -11.02 -2.10 -34.38
N SER A 51 -10.06 -2.89 -34.87
CA SER A 51 -10.30 -3.97 -35.85
C SER A 51 -9.38 -5.16 -35.60
N GLU A 52 -9.85 -6.35 -35.98
CA GLU A 52 -9.07 -7.60 -36.06
C GLU A 52 -8.61 -7.94 -37.50
N ARG A 53 -8.69 -6.99 -38.45
CA ARG A 53 -8.50 -7.22 -39.90
C ARG A 53 -7.18 -7.87 -40.32
N ASN A 54 -6.14 -7.81 -39.50
CA ASN A 54 -4.86 -8.46 -39.77
C ASN A 54 -4.73 -9.86 -39.12
N GLY A 55 -5.86 -10.51 -38.78
CA GLY A 55 -5.90 -11.90 -38.32
C GLY A 55 -5.36 -12.19 -36.92
N GLY A 56 -5.05 -11.14 -36.16
CA GLY A 56 -4.53 -11.26 -34.80
C GLY A 56 -5.52 -10.85 -33.75
N SER A 57 -5.11 -9.92 -32.89
CA SER A 57 -5.95 -9.28 -31.89
C SER A 57 -6.45 -7.93 -32.39
N PHE A 58 -7.44 -7.37 -31.70
CA PHE A 58 -7.85 -5.99 -31.96
C PHE A 58 -6.68 -5.03 -31.87
N ASN A 59 -6.53 -4.20 -32.88
CA ASN A 59 -5.55 -3.13 -32.95
C ASN A 59 -6.25 -1.83 -33.37
N VAL A 60 -5.58 -0.70 -33.21
CA VAL A 60 -6.06 0.59 -33.70
C VAL A 60 -5.70 0.76 -35.16
N TYR A 61 -6.70 1.14 -35.93
CA TYR A 61 -6.59 1.52 -37.33
C TYR A 61 -7.16 2.91 -37.53
N SER A 62 -6.80 3.55 -38.64
CA SER A 62 -7.36 4.83 -39.02
C SER A 62 -7.62 4.89 -40.52
N PHE A 63 -8.53 5.79 -40.92
CA PHE A 63 -8.73 6.18 -42.30
C PHE A 63 -9.16 7.66 -42.38
N PRO A 64 -8.81 8.38 -43.48
CA PRO A 64 -9.35 9.70 -43.73
C PRO A 64 -10.86 9.61 -44.04
N VAL A 65 -11.67 10.50 -43.47
CA VAL A 65 -13.12 10.55 -43.72
C VAL A 65 -13.45 10.66 -45.21
N SER A 66 -12.62 11.39 -45.97
CA SER A 66 -12.76 11.55 -47.40
C SER A 66 -12.39 10.30 -48.21
N GLN A 67 -11.63 9.38 -47.63
CA GLN A 67 -11.14 8.16 -48.28
C GLN A 67 -11.19 6.95 -47.33
N PRO A 68 -12.39 6.42 -47.02
CA PRO A 68 -12.54 5.36 -46.00
C PRO A 68 -11.80 4.07 -46.32
N GLN A 69 -11.49 3.83 -47.61
CA GLN A 69 -10.77 2.64 -48.07
C GLN A 69 -9.24 2.71 -47.83
N SER A 70 -8.71 3.91 -47.51
CA SER A 70 -7.28 4.12 -47.24
C SER A 70 -6.93 3.84 -45.78
N ILE A 71 -7.11 2.58 -45.38
CA ILE A 71 -6.93 2.17 -43.95
C ILE A 71 -5.46 2.01 -43.63
N LYS A 72 -5.03 2.65 -42.51
CA LYS A 72 -3.68 2.56 -41.96
C LYS A 72 -3.70 1.82 -40.64
N THR A 73 -2.66 1.04 -40.36
CA THR A 73 -2.41 0.40 -39.08
C THR A 73 -1.73 1.39 -38.15
N ILE A 74 -2.28 1.64 -36.96
CA ILE A 74 -1.70 2.51 -35.94
C ILE A 74 -0.97 1.68 -34.88
N THR A 75 -1.56 0.54 -34.45
CA THR A 75 -0.90 -0.39 -33.51
C THR A 75 -0.78 -1.77 -34.12
N SER A 76 0.22 -2.57 -33.68
CA SER A 76 0.51 -3.90 -34.22
C SER A 76 0.75 -4.95 -33.12
N PHE A 77 -0.02 -4.89 -32.06
CA PHE A 77 0.05 -5.85 -30.96
C PHE A 77 -0.45 -7.24 -31.41
N LYS A 78 0.24 -8.30 -30.96
CA LYS A 78 -0.05 -9.67 -31.42
C LYS A 78 -0.74 -10.54 -30.37
N THR A 79 -0.47 -10.30 -29.08
CA THR A 79 -0.85 -11.21 -27.99
C THR A 79 -2.22 -10.90 -27.41
N HIS A 80 -2.45 -9.65 -27.03
CA HIS A 80 -3.68 -9.19 -26.40
C HIS A 80 -4.40 -8.16 -27.27
N PRO A 81 -5.73 -8.04 -27.16
CA PRO A 81 -6.49 -7.03 -27.88
C PRO A 81 -6.31 -5.64 -27.26
N VAL A 82 -6.22 -4.63 -28.11
CA VAL A 82 -6.42 -3.24 -27.72
C VAL A 82 -7.90 -3.01 -27.41
N ARG A 83 -8.22 -2.27 -26.35
CA ARG A 83 -9.56 -1.99 -25.85
C ARG A 83 -9.69 -0.54 -25.39
N PHE A 84 -10.92 -0.09 -25.19
CA PHE A 84 -11.24 1.20 -24.56
C PHE A 84 -10.58 2.38 -25.27
N LEU A 85 -10.61 2.35 -26.60
CA LEU A 85 -10.02 3.42 -27.43
C LEU A 85 -10.73 4.76 -27.16
N SER A 86 -9.95 5.79 -26.87
CA SER A 86 -10.36 7.17 -26.69
C SER A 86 -9.31 8.13 -27.27
N MET A 87 -9.65 9.40 -27.42
CA MET A 87 -8.75 10.44 -27.92
C MET A 87 -8.96 11.73 -27.16
N SER A 88 -7.88 12.43 -26.87
CA SER A 88 -7.91 13.78 -26.31
C SER A 88 -8.05 14.85 -27.39
N ASN A 89 -8.39 16.08 -26.98
CA ASN A 89 -8.56 17.22 -27.90
C ASN A 89 -7.29 17.62 -28.68
N ASN A 90 -6.11 17.15 -28.27
CA ASN A 90 -4.85 17.36 -28.99
C ASN A 90 -4.46 16.18 -29.90
N GLY A 91 -5.39 15.25 -30.14
CA GLY A 91 -5.16 14.10 -31.02
C GLY A 91 -4.38 12.93 -30.38
N THR A 92 -4.10 12.95 -29.09
CA THR A 92 -3.44 11.83 -28.42
C THR A 92 -4.44 10.70 -28.19
N LEU A 93 -4.17 9.52 -28.73
CA LEU A 93 -4.91 8.29 -28.47
C LEU A 93 -4.63 7.77 -27.08
N CYS A 94 -5.66 7.23 -26.43
CA CYS A 94 -5.54 6.49 -25.18
C CYS A 94 -6.29 5.16 -25.30
N TYR A 95 -5.69 4.08 -24.86
CA TYR A 95 -6.28 2.73 -24.95
C TYR A 95 -5.70 1.78 -23.91
N GLY A 96 -6.46 0.72 -23.60
CA GLY A 96 -6.01 -0.38 -22.76
C GLY A 96 -5.35 -1.49 -23.61
N TYR A 97 -4.22 -2.01 -23.12
CA TYR A 97 -3.56 -3.19 -23.67
C TYR A 97 -2.89 -3.97 -22.53
N ASP A 98 -3.13 -5.30 -22.47
CA ASP A 98 -2.56 -6.20 -21.47
C ASP A 98 -2.73 -5.73 -20.01
N GLY A 99 -3.93 -5.22 -19.66
CA GLY A 99 -4.25 -4.72 -18.34
C GLY A 99 -3.68 -3.34 -18.00
N GLU A 100 -2.94 -2.72 -18.91
CA GLU A 100 -2.27 -1.43 -18.72
C GLU A 100 -2.86 -0.36 -19.63
N ILE A 101 -2.63 0.91 -19.30
CA ILE A 101 -3.07 2.06 -20.09
C ILE A 101 -1.91 2.61 -20.90
N TYR A 102 -2.17 2.85 -22.18
CA TYR A 102 -1.21 3.41 -23.12
C TYR A 102 -1.73 4.71 -23.74
N THR A 103 -0.80 5.61 -24.04
CA THR A 103 -1.04 6.78 -24.89
C THR A 103 -0.15 6.74 -26.11
N GLN A 104 -0.64 7.29 -27.21
CA GLN A 104 0.09 7.33 -28.48
C GLN A 104 -0.37 8.51 -29.32
N GLN A 105 0.57 9.26 -29.89
CA GLN A 105 0.30 10.18 -31.01
C GLN A 105 0.53 9.46 -32.33
N GLU A 106 -0.16 9.87 -33.37
CA GLU A 106 0.04 9.30 -34.70
C GLU A 106 1.51 9.41 -35.11
N GLY A 107 2.07 8.32 -35.64
CA GLY A 107 3.48 8.24 -36.01
C GLY A 107 4.48 8.03 -34.86
N SER A 108 4.01 7.97 -33.61
CA SER A 108 4.87 7.69 -32.45
C SER A 108 4.70 6.24 -31.94
N ASN A 109 5.63 5.79 -31.11
CA ASN A 109 5.49 4.51 -30.41
C ASN A 109 4.50 4.62 -29.25
N PRO A 110 3.78 3.53 -28.92
CA PRO A 110 2.96 3.45 -27.70
C PRO A 110 3.78 3.74 -26.45
N ARG A 111 3.25 4.59 -25.57
CA ARG A 111 3.82 4.90 -24.25
C ARG A 111 2.89 4.41 -23.16
N LYS A 112 3.36 3.50 -22.34
CA LYS A 112 2.65 3.06 -21.13
C LYS A 112 2.55 4.22 -20.12
N ILE A 113 1.36 4.42 -19.56
CA ILE A 113 1.14 5.33 -18.44
C ILE A 113 1.49 4.60 -17.15
N ASN A 114 2.38 5.16 -16.35
CA ASN A 114 2.59 4.72 -14.99
C ASN A 114 1.50 5.31 -14.10
N VAL A 115 0.58 4.48 -13.61
CA VAL A 115 -0.48 4.88 -12.68
C VAL A 115 -0.02 4.58 -11.28
N GLU A 116 0.23 5.61 -10.49
CA GLU A 116 0.54 5.49 -9.07
C GLU A 116 -0.73 5.79 -8.28
N ILE A 117 -1.22 4.81 -7.53
CA ILE A 117 -2.40 4.96 -6.68
C ILE A 117 -1.91 5.20 -5.26
N ILE A 118 -2.00 6.44 -4.82
CA ILE A 118 -1.81 6.77 -3.40
C ILE A 118 -3.11 6.41 -2.68
N ARG A 119 -3.06 5.35 -1.87
CA ARG A 119 -4.16 4.98 -1.00
C ARG A 119 -3.89 5.54 0.38
N ASP A 120 -4.84 6.26 0.92
CA ASP A 120 -4.95 6.52 2.34
C ASP A 120 -5.63 5.29 2.98
N ASP A 121 -4.96 4.14 2.87
CA ASP A 121 -5.43 2.91 3.48
C ASP A 121 -5.31 3.11 4.99
N GLN A 122 -6.43 3.39 5.65
CA GLN A 122 -6.52 3.17 7.08
C GLN A 122 -6.18 1.69 7.33
N PRO A 123 -5.23 1.40 8.22
CA PRO A 123 -4.89 0.02 8.52
C PRO A 123 -6.18 -0.71 8.89
N GLN A 124 -6.48 -1.81 8.18
CA GLN A 124 -7.62 -2.64 8.54
C GLN A 124 -7.38 -3.11 9.97
N ILE A 125 -8.23 -2.67 10.89
CA ILE A 125 -8.19 -3.13 12.28
C ILE A 125 -8.59 -4.60 12.27
N ALA A 126 -7.61 -5.48 12.38
CA ALA A 126 -7.83 -6.91 12.54
C ALA A 126 -7.94 -7.22 14.04
N TYR A 127 -9.09 -7.74 14.47
CA TYR A 127 -9.23 -8.27 15.83
C TYR A 127 -8.65 -9.69 15.85
N LEU A 128 -7.45 -9.83 16.42
CA LEU A 128 -6.84 -11.14 16.65
C LEU A 128 -7.18 -11.60 18.08
N LYS A 129 -7.70 -12.81 18.19
CA LYS A 129 -7.88 -13.46 19.50
C LYS A 129 -6.68 -14.37 19.76
N TYR A 130 -5.88 -14.02 20.74
CA TYR A 130 -4.82 -14.90 21.24
C TYR A 130 -5.37 -15.75 22.38
N PRO A 131 -5.38 -17.08 22.25
CA PRO A 131 -5.85 -17.97 23.32
C PRO A 131 -4.82 -18.14 24.44
N ASP A 132 -3.59 -17.66 24.22
CA ASP A 132 -2.48 -17.82 25.14
C ASP A 132 -2.59 -16.82 26.31
N ARG A 133 -1.98 -17.20 27.43
CA ARG A 133 -1.89 -16.31 28.61
C ARG A 133 -0.74 -15.32 28.41
N ALA A 134 -0.91 -14.14 28.99
CA ALA A 134 0.19 -13.19 29.09
C ALA A 134 1.30 -13.76 29.98
N THR A 135 2.56 -13.60 29.53
CA THR A 135 3.75 -14.04 30.27
C THR A 135 4.20 -13.01 31.30
N SER A 136 4.02 -11.72 31.00
CA SER A 136 4.24 -10.62 31.93
C SER A 136 3.17 -9.55 31.75
N ALA A 137 2.93 -8.77 32.78
CA ALA A 137 2.01 -7.63 32.75
C ALA A 137 2.40 -6.57 33.79
N THR A 138 2.12 -5.31 33.44
CA THR A 138 2.28 -4.16 34.33
C THR A 138 1.20 -3.13 34.10
N VAL A 139 0.85 -2.35 35.11
CA VAL A 139 -0.15 -1.29 35.05
C VAL A 139 0.57 0.06 35.04
N SER A 140 0.06 1.00 34.24
CA SER A 140 0.59 2.38 34.24
C SER A 140 0.34 3.05 35.62
N PRO A 141 1.20 3.98 36.06
CA PRO A 141 1.03 4.68 37.33
C PRO A 141 -0.32 5.35 37.56
N ASP A 142 -0.96 5.83 36.47
CA ASP A 142 -2.30 6.43 36.50
C ASP A 142 -3.46 5.40 36.49
N GLY A 143 -3.13 4.11 36.38
CA GLY A 143 -4.10 3.02 36.35
C GLY A 143 -4.92 2.89 35.08
N LYS A 144 -4.62 3.66 34.03
CA LYS A 144 -5.44 3.73 32.79
C LYS A 144 -4.96 2.81 31.67
N GLN A 145 -3.78 2.22 31.80
CA GLN A 145 -3.20 1.36 30.79
C GLN A 145 -2.62 0.10 31.42
N ILE A 146 -2.73 -1.03 30.72
CA ILE A 146 -2.09 -2.29 31.08
C ILE A 146 -1.19 -2.68 29.92
N ALA A 147 0.11 -2.79 30.17
CA ALA A 147 1.05 -3.40 29.24
C ALA A 147 1.19 -4.89 29.57
N PHE A 148 1.27 -5.74 28.56
CA PHE A 148 1.42 -7.18 28.74
C PHE A 148 2.14 -7.80 27.54
N THR A 149 2.77 -8.95 27.77
CA THR A 149 3.46 -9.73 26.73
C THR A 149 2.67 -10.98 26.38
N ILE A 150 2.42 -11.20 25.11
CA ILE A 150 1.84 -12.45 24.56
C ILE A 150 2.67 -12.87 23.36
N ARG A 151 3.10 -14.14 23.34
CA ARG A 151 3.91 -14.72 22.25
C ARG A 151 5.17 -13.93 21.96
N GLY A 152 5.79 -13.40 22.99
CA GLY A 152 7.00 -12.60 22.85
C GLY A 152 6.80 -11.15 22.41
N GLU A 153 5.58 -10.73 22.11
CA GLU A 153 5.29 -9.35 21.68
C GLU A 153 4.63 -8.53 22.78
N VAL A 154 4.96 -7.25 22.84
CA VAL A 154 4.42 -6.30 23.82
C VAL A 154 3.16 -5.64 23.27
N PHE A 155 2.12 -5.64 24.09
CA PHE A 155 0.84 -4.97 23.85
C PHE A 155 0.51 -4.02 24.98
N VAL A 156 -0.23 -2.96 24.68
CA VAL A 156 -0.82 -2.07 25.69
C VAL A 156 -2.32 -1.92 25.40
N THR A 157 -3.13 -2.15 26.43
CA THR A 157 -4.57 -1.96 26.39
C THR A 157 -5.01 -0.86 27.34
N SER A 158 -6.14 -0.21 27.04
CA SER A 158 -6.79 0.72 27.98
C SER A 158 -7.58 -0.06 29.04
N THR A 159 -7.68 0.50 30.25
CA THR A 159 -8.58 0.01 31.29
C THR A 159 -10.01 0.55 31.13
N ASP A 160 -10.19 1.66 30.44
CA ASP A 160 -11.48 2.35 30.30
C ASP A 160 -12.27 1.88 29.05
N TYR A 161 -11.58 1.30 28.06
CA TYR A 161 -12.17 0.85 26.78
C TYR A 161 -11.34 -0.27 26.17
N THR A 162 -11.91 -0.95 25.18
CA THR A 162 -11.36 -2.21 24.62
C THR A 162 -10.24 -2.04 23.60
N THR A 163 -9.67 -0.84 23.43
CA THR A 163 -8.62 -0.62 22.45
C THR A 163 -7.29 -1.18 22.95
N THR A 164 -6.69 -2.05 22.18
CA THR A 164 -5.39 -2.65 22.43
C THR A 164 -4.47 -2.37 21.24
N LYS A 165 -3.26 -1.94 21.52
CA LYS A 165 -2.23 -1.70 20.51
C LYS A 165 -1.05 -2.63 20.72
N GLN A 166 -0.58 -3.25 19.64
CA GLN A 166 0.71 -3.92 19.62
C GLN A 166 1.81 -2.88 19.54
N ILE A 167 2.80 -2.99 20.40
CA ILE A 167 3.92 -2.05 20.52
C ILE A 167 5.13 -2.55 19.75
N THR A 168 5.46 -3.84 19.90
CA THR A 168 6.58 -4.48 19.22
C THR A 168 6.10 -5.33 18.04
N HIS A 169 6.92 -5.41 17.00
CA HIS A 169 6.66 -6.20 15.79
C HIS A 169 7.95 -6.89 15.38
N THR A 170 8.46 -7.77 16.24
CA THR A 170 9.75 -8.43 16.02
C THR A 170 9.57 -9.93 15.99
N ALA A 171 10.57 -10.66 15.46
CA ALA A 171 10.63 -12.11 15.55
C ALA A 171 11.34 -12.57 16.86
N ALA A 172 11.75 -11.63 17.72
CA ALA A 172 12.43 -11.88 18.97
C ALA A 172 11.43 -11.97 20.13
N GLU A 173 11.89 -12.43 21.28
CA GLU A 173 11.11 -12.44 22.50
C GLU A 173 11.30 -11.13 23.27
N GLU A 174 10.17 -10.59 23.77
CA GLU A 174 10.12 -9.45 24.66
C GLU A 174 9.52 -9.87 26.02
N ASP A 175 10.07 -9.32 27.11
CA ASP A 175 9.58 -9.57 28.48
C ASP A 175 10.01 -8.48 29.47
N GLY A 176 9.52 -8.55 30.70
CA GLY A 176 9.95 -7.68 31.79
C GLY A 176 9.54 -6.22 31.61
N LEU A 177 8.26 -5.94 31.73
CA LEU A 177 7.65 -4.64 31.47
C LEU A 177 7.68 -3.69 32.62
N SER A 178 7.96 -2.39 32.41
CA SER A 178 7.84 -1.32 33.41
C SER A 178 7.41 -0.01 32.77
N PHE A 179 6.33 0.59 33.26
CA PHE A 179 5.96 1.96 32.88
C PHE A 179 6.82 2.99 33.64
N ALA A 180 7.19 4.04 32.92
CA ALA A 180 7.72 5.24 33.54
C ALA A 180 6.57 6.05 34.20
N PRO A 181 6.89 6.92 35.19
CA PRO A 181 5.88 7.76 35.85
C PRO A 181 5.14 8.73 34.95
N ASP A 182 5.66 8.99 33.75
CA ASP A 182 5.02 9.84 32.74
C ASP A 182 3.83 9.17 32.05
N ASN A 183 3.57 7.88 32.23
CA ASN A 183 2.58 7.05 31.58
C ASN A 183 2.75 6.98 30.04
N ARG A 184 3.86 7.51 29.50
CA ARG A 184 4.14 7.68 28.07
C ARG A 184 5.40 6.96 27.62
N THR A 185 6.14 6.38 28.56
CA THR A 185 7.35 5.60 28.33
C THR A 185 7.19 4.21 28.94
N LEU A 186 7.47 3.18 28.15
CA LEU A 186 7.46 1.77 28.57
C LEU A 186 8.85 1.19 28.36
N ALA A 187 9.44 0.60 29.39
CA ALA A 187 10.67 -0.17 29.31
C ALA A 187 10.34 -1.67 29.22
N TYR A 188 11.13 -2.40 28.46
CA TYR A 188 11.04 -3.85 28.32
C TYR A 188 12.40 -4.41 27.89
N ALA A 189 12.62 -5.70 28.14
CA ALA A 189 13.76 -6.43 27.63
C ALA A 189 13.39 -7.11 26.29
N SER A 190 14.33 -7.18 25.35
CA SER A 190 14.16 -7.84 24.03
C SER A 190 15.44 -8.52 23.59
N GLU A 191 15.30 -9.68 22.93
CA GLU A 191 16.41 -10.42 22.32
C GLU A 191 16.76 -9.97 20.88
N ARG A 192 16.09 -8.94 20.34
CA ARG A 192 16.23 -8.51 18.93
C ARG A 192 17.64 -8.14 18.49
N SER A 193 18.54 -7.85 19.43
CA SER A 193 19.96 -7.58 19.13
C SER A 193 20.88 -8.79 19.29
N GLY A 194 20.32 -10.00 19.38
CA GLY A 194 21.04 -11.28 19.51
C GLY A 194 21.25 -11.73 20.97
N ASN A 195 20.94 -10.89 21.92
CA ASN A 195 20.89 -11.18 23.37
C ASN A 195 19.95 -10.18 24.05
N TRP A 196 19.57 -10.46 25.30
CA TRP A 196 18.67 -9.61 26.07
C TRP A 196 19.25 -8.22 26.31
N GLN A 197 18.56 -7.20 25.81
CA GLN A 197 18.86 -5.78 26.03
C GLN A 197 17.58 -5.02 26.40
N ILE A 198 17.72 -3.88 27.07
CA ILE A 198 16.58 -3.06 27.47
C ILE A 198 16.27 -2.03 26.39
N TYR A 199 15.02 -1.99 26.00
CA TYR A 199 14.45 -1.03 25.07
C TYR A 199 13.43 -0.14 25.75
N LEU A 200 13.25 1.04 25.21
CA LEU A 200 12.19 1.98 25.58
C LEU A 200 11.27 2.20 24.39
N ALA A 201 9.97 2.03 24.59
CA ALA A 201 8.95 2.56 23.70
C ALA A 201 8.43 3.87 24.25
N LYS A 202 8.34 4.92 23.41
CA LYS A 202 7.91 6.26 23.82
C LYS A 202 6.83 6.79 22.88
N ILE A 203 5.78 7.38 23.44
CA ILE A 203 4.82 8.16 22.68
C ILE A 203 5.49 9.48 22.28
N VAL A 204 5.57 9.74 20.95
CA VAL A 204 6.32 10.88 20.42
C VAL A 204 5.49 12.16 20.40
N ARG A 205 4.22 12.06 19.98
CA ARG A 205 3.35 13.23 19.80
C ARG A 205 2.69 13.62 21.11
N GLU A 206 2.71 14.90 21.45
CA GLU A 206 2.12 15.43 22.70
C GLU A 206 0.59 15.24 22.72
N GLU A 207 -0.06 15.36 21.57
CA GLU A 207 -1.48 15.18 21.41
C GLU A 207 -1.98 13.75 21.63
N ASP A 208 -1.10 12.74 21.51
CA ASP A 208 -1.46 11.34 21.76
C ASP A 208 -1.60 11.10 23.26
N PRO A 209 -2.80 10.72 23.77
CA PRO A 209 -3.05 10.66 25.22
C PRO A 209 -2.43 9.46 25.91
N ASN A 210 -2.29 8.33 25.23
CA ASN A 210 -1.84 7.04 25.78
C ASN A 210 -1.39 6.11 24.65
N PHE A 211 -0.75 4.98 25.00
CA PHE A 211 -0.27 3.99 24.04
C PHE A 211 -1.36 3.42 23.12
N PRO A 212 -2.54 2.99 23.62
CA PRO A 212 -3.60 2.44 22.76
C PRO A 212 -4.02 3.38 21.63
N ASN A 213 -3.99 4.68 21.84
CA ASN A 213 -4.38 5.71 20.87
C ASN A 213 -3.18 6.45 20.24
N ALA A 214 -1.95 6.07 20.58
CA ALA A 214 -0.77 6.74 20.02
C ALA A 214 -0.68 6.53 18.51
N THR A 215 -0.47 7.60 17.78
CA THR A 215 -0.29 7.57 16.33
C THR A 215 1.17 7.36 15.94
N LEU A 216 2.11 7.71 16.83
CA LEU A 216 3.53 7.54 16.63
C LEU A 216 4.22 7.09 17.92
N ILE A 217 4.80 5.89 17.88
CA ILE A 217 5.63 5.33 18.95
C ILE A 217 7.04 5.18 18.39
N LYS A 218 8.03 5.60 19.19
CA LYS A 218 9.44 5.40 18.88
C LYS A 218 10.02 4.39 19.86
N GLU A 219 10.72 3.39 19.31
CA GLU A 219 11.49 2.43 20.08
C GLU A 219 12.98 2.78 20.00
N GLU A 220 13.69 2.66 21.13
CA GLU A 220 15.12 2.88 21.19
C GLU A 220 15.77 1.93 22.21
N VAL A 221 16.99 1.47 21.93
CA VAL A 221 17.78 0.74 22.91
C VAL A 221 18.24 1.69 24.01
N LEU A 222 18.07 1.28 25.28
CA LEU A 222 18.36 2.15 26.43
C LEU A 222 19.86 2.41 26.62
N LEU A 223 20.67 1.38 26.43
CA LEU A 223 22.13 1.40 26.54
C LEU A 223 22.73 0.73 25.29
N PRO A 224 23.97 1.07 24.90
CA PRO A 224 24.63 0.38 23.81
C PRO A 224 24.61 -1.14 23.98
N SER A 225 24.29 -1.86 22.91
CA SER A 225 24.30 -3.33 22.89
C SER A 225 25.67 -3.87 23.28
N THR A 226 25.67 -4.87 24.12
CA THR A 226 26.86 -5.57 24.57
C THR A 226 26.60 -7.07 24.51
N THR A 227 27.62 -7.89 24.75
CA THR A 227 27.46 -9.36 24.88
C THR A 227 26.85 -9.76 26.24
N VAL A 228 26.70 -8.80 27.18
CA VAL A 228 26.13 -9.02 28.50
C VAL A 228 24.62 -8.83 28.43
N GLU A 229 23.87 -9.80 28.93
CA GLU A 229 22.41 -9.77 28.99
C GLU A 229 21.90 -8.76 30.02
N ARG A 230 20.83 -8.05 29.67
CA ARG A 230 20.14 -7.09 30.55
C ARG A 230 18.63 -7.35 30.47
N SER A 231 18.02 -7.54 31.65
CA SER A 231 16.61 -7.90 31.76
C SER A 231 15.94 -7.24 32.97
N HIS A 232 14.60 -7.41 33.09
CA HIS A 232 13.79 -6.97 34.22
C HIS A 232 13.96 -5.48 34.53
N PRO A 233 13.74 -4.57 33.57
CA PRO A 233 13.80 -3.14 33.82
C PRO A 233 12.71 -2.71 34.79
N GLN A 234 13.05 -1.78 35.70
CA GLN A 234 12.12 -1.18 36.64
C GLN A 234 12.45 0.30 36.84
N PHE A 235 11.51 1.18 36.46
CA PHE A 235 11.66 2.61 36.75
C PHE A 235 11.58 2.92 38.23
N SER A 236 12.35 3.92 38.66
CA SER A 236 12.15 4.56 39.95
C SER A 236 10.84 5.36 39.97
N PRO A 237 10.20 5.54 41.16
CA PRO A 237 8.96 6.30 41.28
C PRO A 237 9.04 7.76 40.80
N ASP A 238 10.22 8.35 40.82
CA ASP A 238 10.47 9.72 40.31
C ASP A 238 10.90 9.76 38.85
N GLY A 239 11.04 8.60 38.21
CA GLY A 239 11.42 8.47 36.79
C GLY A 239 12.86 8.85 36.47
N LYS A 240 13.73 9.07 37.45
CA LYS A 240 15.12 9.49 37.21
C LYS A 240 16.09 8.35 37.06
N GLU A 241 15.74 7.19 37.57
CA GLU A 241 16.57 6.00 37.50
C GLU A 241 15.80 4.81 36.98
N LEU A 242 16.55 3.86 36.41
CA LEU A 242 16.01 2.57 35.97
C LEU A 242 16.93 1.47 36.54
N ALA A 243 16.36 0.60 37.35
CA ALA A 243 17.02 -0.60 37.83
C ALA A 243 16.86 -1.73 36.80
N PHE A 244 17.83 -2.62 36.68
CA PHE A 244 17.78 -3.81 35.83
C PHE A 244 18.75 -4.88 36.33
N ILE A 245 18.51 -6.10 35.87
CA ILE A 245 19.41 -7.22 36.13
C ILE A 245 20.36 -7.37 34.95
N GLU A 246 21.67 -7.39 35.27
CA GLU A 246 22.73 -7.65 34.30
C GLU A 246 23.33 -9.03 34.59
N ASP A 247 23.55 -9.82 33.50
CA ASP A 247 24.20 -11.14 33.61
C ASP A 247 23.54 -12.06 34.68
N ARG A 248 22.18 -12.01 34.73
CA ARG A 248 21.29 -12.80 35.62
C ARG A 248 21.44 -12.60 37.12
N ASN A 249 22.51 -11.97 37.63
CA ASN A 249 22.81 -11.92 39.04
C ASN A 249 23.33 -10.57 39.54
N ARG A 250 23.46 -9.58 38.69
CA ARG A 250 23.96 -8.25 39.07
C ARG A 250 22.82 -7.23 38.99
N LEU A 251 22.46 -6.68 40.15
CA LEU A 251 21.51 -5.55 40.18
C LEU A 251 22.25 -4.26 39.82
N MET A 252 21.82 -3.63 38.75
CA MET A 252 22.37 -2.39 38.22
C MET A 252 21.32 -1.30 38.27
N VAL A 253 21.77 -0.05 38.43
CA VAL A 253 20.91 1.13 38.32
C VAL A 253 21.53 2.12 37.37
N LEU A 254 20.76 2.53 36.40
CA LEU A 254 21.08 3.57 35.43
C LEU A 254 20.42 4.89 35.83
N ASN A 255 21.20 5.95 35.98
CA ASN A 255 20.66 7.30 36.01
C ASN A 255 20.30 7.72 34.57
N LEU A 256 19.04 8.04 34.33
CA LEU A 256 18.51 8.29 32.96
C LEU A 256 19.00 9.62 32.36
N GLU A 257 19.35 10.59 33.19
CA GLU A 257 19.87 11.89 32.76
C GLU A 257 21.37 11.80 32.43
N THR A 258 22.16 11.33 33.41
CA THR A 258 23.62 11.32 33.28
C THR A 258 24.17 10.11 32.51
N LYS A 259 23.31 9.11 32.24
CA LYS A 259 23.66 7.82 31.63
C LYS A 259 24.70 7.00 32.40
N LYS A 260 24.93 7.33 33.66
CA LYS A 260 25.86 6.57 34.51
C LYS A 260 25.17 5.33 35.08
N VAL A 261 25.85 4.20 34.95
CA VAL A 261 25.42 2.92 35.53
C VAL A 261 26.21 2.65 36.80
N ARG A 262 25.56 2.21 37.86
CA ARG A 262 26.17 1.74 39.12
C ARG A 262 25.64 0.38 39.50
N ARG A 263 26.45 -0.42 40.15
CA ARG A 263 26.03 -1.69 40.77
C ARG A 263 25.53 -1.41 42.20
N ILE A 264 24.51 -2.17 42.62
CA ILE A 264 24.02 -2.19 44.00
C ILE A 264 24.53 -3.44 44.71
#